data_29c69bd64c5763b3ea7edc641bb05bcf
#
_entry.id   29c69bd64c5763b3ea7edc641bb05bcf
#
_cell.length_a   1.000
_cell.length_b   1.000
_cell.length_c   1.000
_cell.angle_alpha   90.00
_cell.angle_beta   90.00
_cell.angle_gamma   90.00
#
_symmetry.space_group_name_H-M   'P 1'
#
loop_
_entity.id
_entity.type
_entity.pdbx_description
1 polymer ?
#
loop_
_entity_poly.entity_id
_entity_poly.type
_entity_poly.pdbx_seq_one_letter_code
_entity_poly.pdbx_strand_id
1 'polypeptide(L)'
;MLTTKRKPAGVGEILVEEFMQPLGLTQAALAEAMGVPRKHVNELCNDRRAVTAPTALILARVFGNSPDFWLNVQRRTDLWETTHSPSEMARIERAKPLNVAS
;
A
#
# COMPACT_ATOMS: atom_id res chain seq x y z
N MET A 1 5.35 5.50 18.29
CA MET A 1 5.20 4.71 17.08
C MET A 1 6.49 4.08 16.64
N LEU A 2 6.43 2.94 16.16
CA LEU A 2 7.61 2.17 15.90
C LEU A 2 7.86 2.08 14.42
N THR A 3 9.01 2.60 14.00
CA THR A 3 9.49 2.33 12.66
C THR A 3 10.48 1.20 12.76
N THR A 4 10.31 0.19 11.94
CA THR A 4 11.27 -0.89 11.88
C THR A 4 12.45 -0.44 11.04
N LYS A 5 13.60 -1.04 11.29
CA LYS A 5 14.77 -0.78 10.47
C LYS A 5 14.60 -1.38 9.08
N ARG A 6 13.82 -2.44 8.98
CA ARG A 6 13.56 -3.12 7.72
C ARG A 6 12.31 -2.54 7.10
N LYS A 7 12.37 -2.29 5.79
CA LYS A 7 11.21 -1.83 5.07
C LYS A 7 10.11 -2.90 5.13
N PRO A 8 8.88 -2.53 5.52
CA PRO A 8 7.79 -3.49 5.51
C PRO A 8 7.43 -3.92 4.10
N ALA A 9 6.84 -5.11 3.98
CA ALA A 9 6.38 -5.60 2.69
C ALA A 9 5.35 -4.63 2.11
N GLY A 10 5.53 -4.24 0.86
CA GLY A 10 4.62 -3.34 0.18
C GLY A 10 3.42 -4.07 -0.39
N VAL A 11 2.51 -3.29 -0.97
CA VAL A 11 1.30 -3.84 -1.58
C VAL A 11 1.65 -4.85 -2.67
N GLY A 12 2.64 -4.53 -3.52
CA GLY A 12 3.00 -5.41 -4.62
C GLY A 12 3.47 -6.77 -4.16
N GLU A 13 4.34 -6.80 -3.17
CA GLU A 13 4.86 -8.05 -2.64
C GLU A 13 3.74 -8.89 -2.03
N ILE A 14 2.89 -8.27 -1.22
CA ILE A 14 1.79 -8.96 -0.57
C ILE A 14 0.79 -9.46 -1.60
N LEU A 15 0.45 -8.62 -2.57
CA LEU A 15 -0.49 -8.99 -3.61
C LEU A 15 0.01 -10.20 -4.40
N VAL A 16 1.27 -10.19 -4.80
CA VAL A 16 1.83 -11.28 -5.60
C VAL A 16 2.00 -12.54 -4.76
N GLU A 17 2.65 -12.43 -3.60
CA GLU A 17 3.06 -13.62 -2.86
C GLU A 17 1.96 -14.24 -2.03
N GLU A 18 1.06 -13.43 -1.49
CA GLU A 18 0.05 -13.94 -0.58
C GLU A 18 -1.31 -14.14 -1.23
N PHE A 19 -1.55 -13.52 -2.38
CA PHE A 19 -2.85 -13.63 -3.04
C PHE A 19 -2.76 -14.23 -4.44
N MET A 20 -1.88 -13.72 -5.29
CA MET A 20 -1.84 -14.17 -6.67
C MET A 20 -1.20 -15.55 -6.81
N GLN A 21 -0.03 -15.75 -6.21
CA GLN A 21 0.67 -17.02 -6.35
C GLN A 21 -0.12 -18.19 -5.75
N PRO A 22 -0.67 -18.09 -4.54
CA PRO A 22 -1.45 -19.20 -3.98
C PRO A 22 -2.67 -19.56 -4.81
N LEU A 23 -3.26 -18.58 -5.51
CA LEU A 23 -4.45 -18.82 -6.32
C LEU A 23 -4.13 -19.10 -7.78
N GLY A 24 -2.85 -19.06 -8.15
CA GLY A 24 -2.45 -19.24 -9.54
C GLY A 24 -2.96 -18.15 -10.46
N LEU A 25 -3.14 -16.92 -9.94
CA LEU A 25 -3.67 -15.82 -10.73
C LEU A 25 -2.59 -15.16 -11.57
N THR A 26 -2.91 -14.95 -12.84
CA THR A 26 -2.09 -14.12 -13.71
C THR A 26 -2.51 -12.66 -13.54
N GLN A 27 -1.65 -11.73 -14.00
CA GLN A 27 -2.03 -10.32 -13.99
C GLN A 27 -3.25 -10.06 -14.86
N ALA A 28 -3.35 -10.75 -16.00
CA ALA A 28 -4.51 -10.59 -16.88
C ALA A 28 -5.80 -11.05 -16.21
N ALA A 29 -5.75 -12.19 -15.51
CA ALA A 29 -6.93 -12.70 -14.81
C ALA A 29 -7.33 -11.77 -13.67
N LEU A 30 -6.36 -11.25 -12.93
CA LEU A 30 -6.66 -10.32 -11.85
C LEU A 30 -7.24 -9.01 -12.40
N ALA A 31 -6.67 -8.51 -13.49
CA ALA A 31 -7.20 -7.30 -14.12
C ALA A 31 -8.66 -7.47 -14.53
N GLU A 32 -8.98 -8.62 -15.10
CA GLU A 32 -10.36 -8.91 -15.47
C GLU A 32 -11.27 -8.95 -14.25
N ALA A 33 -10.84 -9.63 -13.19
CA ALA A 33 -11.62 -9.71 -11.97
C ALA A 33 -11.82 -8.33 -11.33
N MET A 34 -10.82 -7.48 -11.39
CA MET A 34 -10.89 -6.13 -10.83
C MET A 34 -11.65 -5.15 -11.73
N GLY A 35 -11.81 -5.48 -13.01
CA GLY A 35 -12.40 -4.55 -13.95
C GLY A 35 -11.50 -3.37 -14.28
N VAL A 36 -10.19 -3.59 -14.30
CA VAL A 36 -9.20 -2.55 -14.58
C VAL A 36 -8.26 -3.02 -15.69
N PRO A 37 -7.53 -2.09 -16.33
CA PRO A 37 -6.54 -2.47 -17.33
C PRO A 37 -5.42 -3.29 -16.70
N ARG A 38 -4.82 -4.19 -17.49
CA ARG A 38 -3.70 -4.99 -17.03
C ARG A 38 -2.53 -4.12 -16.56
N LYS A 39 -2.34 -2.97 -17.18
CA LYS A 39 -1.30 -2.04 -16.77
C LYS A 39 -1.47 -1.63 -15.31
N HIS A 40 -2.71 -1.41 -14.88
CA HIS A 40 -3.01 -1.06 -13.49
C HIS A 40 -2.50 -2.15 -12.53
N VAL A 41 -2.80 -3.42 -12.86
CA VAL A 41 -2.36 -4.55 -12.05
C VAL A 41 -0.83 -4.64 -12.05
N ASN A 42 -0.21 -4.48 -13.21
CA ASN A 42 1.25 -4.51 -13.29
C ASN A 42 1.88 -3.45 -12.40
N GLU A 43 1.33 -2.25 -12.42
CA GLU A 43 1.84 -1.16 -11.59
C GLU A 43 1.65 -1.45 -10.10
N LEU A 44 0.53 -2.05 -9.71
CA LEU A 44 0.30 -2.45 -8.32
C LEU A 44 1.33 -3.50 -7.89
N CYS A 45 1.57 -4.51 -8.73
CA CYS A 45 2.51 -5.58 -8.43
C CYS A 45 3.95 -5.08 -8.28
N ASN A 46 4.28 -3.99 -8.95
CA ASN A 46 5.63 -3.43 -8.93
C ASN A 46 5.75 -2.20 -8.01
N ASP A 47 4.77 -1.95 -7.18
CA ASP A 47 4.73 -0.80 -6.27
C ASP A 47 4.91 0.54 -6.98
N ARG A 48 4.41 0.62 -8.21
CA ARG A 48 4.45 1.86 -9.01
C ARG A 48 3.12 2.59 -8.99
N ARG A 49 2.14 2.06 -8.31
CA ARG A 49 0.83 2.69 -8.15
C ARG A 49 0.37 2.48 -6.72
N ALA A 50 0.04 3.56 -6.06
CA ALA A 50 -0.47 3.49 -4.71
C ALA A 50 -1.90 2.96 -4.70
N VAL A 51 -2.26 2.29 -3.60
CA VAL A 51 -3.63 1.85 -3.39
C VAL A 51 -4.43 3.04 -2.87
N THR A 52 -5.44 3.42 -3.64
CA THR A 52 -6.40 4.44 -3.24
C THR A 52 -7.64 3.77 -2.66
N ALA A 53 -8.56 4.56 -2.11
CA ALA A 53 -9.78 4.01 -1.56
C ALA A 53 -10.57 3.18 -2.58
N PRO A 54 -10.78 3.65 -3.83
CA PRO A 54 -11.46 2.79 -4.81
C PRO A 54 -10.72 1.49 -5.08
N THR A 55 -9.41 1.52 -5.23
CA THR A 55 -8.63 0.31 -5.48
C THR A 55 -8.72 -0.65 -4.31
N ALA A 56 -8.67 -0.13 -3.07
CA ALA A 56 -8.80 -0.96 -1.88
C ALA A 56 -10.16 -1.66 -1.83
N LEU A 57 -11.22 -0.95 -2.19
CA LEU A 57 -12.56 -1.52 -2.24
C LEU A 57 -12.68 -2.59 -3.32
N ILE A 58 -12.06 -2.37 -4.47
CA ILE A 58 -12.05 -3.36 -5.55
C ILE A 58 -11.29 -4.61 -5.12
N LEU A 59 -10.09 -4.44 -4.55
CA LEU A 59 -9.29 -5.57 -4.09
C LEU A 59 -10.02 -6.36 -3.00
N ALA A 60 -10.64 -5.66 -2.07
CA ALA A 60 -11.41 -6.31 -1.01
C ALA A 60 -12.55 -7.14 -1.57
N ARG A 61 -13.22 -6.64 -2.60
CA ARG A 61 -14.31 -7.37 -3.23
C ARG A 61 -13.81 -8.60 -3.97
N VAL A 62 -12.67 -8.47 -4.67
CA VAL A 62 -12.10 -9.60 -5.41
C VAL A 62 -11.62 -10.70 -4.48
N PHE A 63 -10.92 -10.32 -3.41
CA PHE A 63 -10.32 -11.31 -2.52
C PHE A 63 -11.13 -11.62 -1.28
N GLY A 64 -12.23 -10.93 -1.06
CA GLY A 64 -13.11 -11.22 0.07
C GLY A 64 -12.56 -10.80 1.41
N ASN A 65 -11.70 -9.78 1.42
CA ASN A 65 -11.15 -9.24 2.67
C ASN A 65 -11.59 -7.79 2.86
N SER A 66 -11.00 -7.11 3.85
CA SER A 66 -11.36 -5.74 4.17
C SER A 66 -10.56 -4.74 3.34
N PRO A 67 -11.18 -3.64 2.87
CA PRO A 67 -10.40 -2.58 2.23
C PRO A 67 -9.36 -1.98 3.18
N ASP A 68 -9.61 -2.00 4.49
CA ASP A 68 -8.64 -1.50 5.45
C ASP A 68 -7.34 -2.30 5.43
N PHE A 69 -7.41 -3.59 5.10
CA PHE A 69 -6.20 -4.39 4.97
C PHE A 69 -5.26 -3.77 3.93
N TRP A 70 -5.80 -3.45 2.76
CA TRP A 70 -5.00 -2.89 1.66
C TRP A 70 -4.51 -1.49 1.96
N LEU A 71 -5.37 -0.67 2.57
CA LEU A 71 -4.99 0.70 2.93
C LEU A 71 -3.96 0.71 4.05
N ASN A 72 -4.04 -0.23 5.00
CA ASN A 72 -3.06 -0.31 6.07
C ASN A 72 -1.69 -0.74 5.56
N VAL A 73 -1.65 -1.66 4.58
CA VAL A 73 -0.38 -2.05 3.96
C VAL A 73 0.26 -0.84 3.28
N GLN A 74 -0.53 -0.09 2.51
CA GLN A 74 -0.06 1.11 1.83
C GLN A 74 0.46 2.14 2.84
N ARG A 75 -0.30 2.35 3.91
CA ARG A 75 0.06 3.34 4.91
C ARG A 75 1.38 3.00 5.61
N ARG A 76 1.58 1.74 5.95
CA ARG A 76 2.84 1.33 6.60
C ARG A 76 4.04 1.61 5.72
N THR A 77 3.92 1.31 4.44
CA THR A 77 5.00 1.57 3.48
C THR A 77 5.25 3.06 3.33
N ASP A 78 4.17 3.83 3.20
CA ASP A 78 4.28 5.28 3.04
C ASP A 78 4.94 5.93 4.26
N LEU A 79 4.53 5.51 5.45
CA LEU A 79 5.12 6.05 6.68
C LEU A 79 6.59 5.68 6.79
N TRP A 80 6.93 4.43 6.45
CA TRP A 80 8.32 4.01 6.51
C TRP A 80 9.18 4.80 5.54
N GLU A 81 8.72 4.95 4.29
CA GLU A 81 9.48 5.70 3.29
C GLU A 81 9.66 7.15 3.68
N THR A 82 8.60 7.76 4.21
CA THR A 82 8.67 9.15 4.65
C THR A 82 9.65 9.34 5.80
N THR A 83 9.59 8.46 6.80
CA THR A 83 10.50 8.58 7.95
C THR A 83 11.94 8.26 7.60
N HIS A 84 12.18 7.62 6.45
CA HIS A 84 13.53 7.33 5.98
C HIS A 84 13.98 8.28 4.87
N SER A 85 13.21 9.33 4.61
CA SER A 85 13.56 10.37 3.65
C SER A 85 14.09 11.59 4.40
N PRO A 86 15.38 11.92 4.27
CA PRO A 86 15.92 13.08 4.99
C PRO A 86 15.20 14.39 4.66
N SER A 87 14.84 14.61 3.39
CA SER A 87 14.15 15.84 3.01
C SER A 87 12.76 15.94 3.61
N GLU A 88 12.03 14.83 3.65
CA GLU A 88 10.71 14.83 4.26
C GLU A 88 10.79 14.99 5.77
N MET A 89 11.76 14.33 6.39
CA MET A 89 11.93 14.44 7.83
C MET A 89 12.33 15.86 8.23
N ALA A 90 13.13 16.54 7.40
CA ALA A 90 13.48 17.92 7.67
C ALA A 90 12.24 18.82 7.69
N ARG A 91 11.30 18.58 6.77
CA ARG A 91 10.04 19.31 6.76
C ARG A 91 9.19 19.01 7.99
N ILE A 92 9.10 17.74 8.34
CA ILE A 92 8.30 17.29 9.45
C ILE A 92 8.83 17.85 10.76
N GLU A 93 10.16 17.88 10.92
CA GLU A 93 10.78 18.36 12.15
C GLU A 93 10.61 19.87 12.34
N ARG A 94 10.25 20.59 11.29
CA ARG A 94 9.91 22.00 11.44
C ARG A 94 8.53 22.23 12.02
N ALA A 95 7.69 21.21 11.95
CA ALA A 95 6.37 21.30 12.57
C ALA A 95 6.51 21.25 14.09
N LYS A 96 5.82 22.13 14.76
CA LYS A 96 5.91 22.25 16.22
C LYS A 96 4.59 21.92 16.85
N PRO A 97 4.62 21.16 17.95
CA PRO A 97 3.37 20.93 18.68
C PRO A 97 2.78 22.24 19.16
N LEU A 98 1.46 22.33 19.12
CA LEU A 98 0.80 23.47 19.72
C LEU A 98 0.86 23.31 21.24
N ASN A 99 1.15 24.43 21.91
CA ASN A 99 1.21 24.41 23.36
C ASN A 99 -0.20 24.63 23.91
N VAL A 100 -0.98 23.56 23.86
CA VAL A 100 -2.36 23.63 24.35
C VAL A 100 -2.43 23.03 25.74
N ALA A 101 -3.14 23.73 26.62
CA ALA A 101 -3.41 23.19 27.94
C ALA A 101 -4.39 22.04 27.78
N SER A 102 -4.07 20.95 28.41
CA SER A 102 -4.91 19.76 28.32
C SER A 102 -5.74 19.59 29.61
#